data_f47f2f836c0322ae250a3efac583f664
#
_entry.id   f47f2f836c0322ae250a3efac583f664
#
_cell.length_a   1.000
_cell.length_b   1.000
_cell.length_c   1.000
_cell.angle_alpha   90.00
_cell.angle_beta   90.00
_cell.angle_gamma   90.00
#
_symmetry.space_group_name_H-M   'P 1'
#
loop_
_entity.id
_entity.type
_entity.pdbx_description
1 polymer ?
#
loop_
_entity_poly.entity_id
_entity_poly.type
_entity_poly.pdbx_seq_one_letter_code
_entity_poly.pdbx_strand_id
1 'polypeptide(L)'
;MADDNELTLKDPAAGKKKKLIMIIALAVIVLGGGGAGAWFMLSGGDKPAAEAAGEGKDAKPKEAAPQPSLYVGMPRPFVFNVSGGQRDRLVQIKIQLMVRGTADETLAKQNIPLIEGTLLRVFSAATSEQLMTFEGKEKLRKDSLEECRRVLKDLVSSPVIEQVLFTGFVMQ
;
A
#
# COMPACT_ATOMS: atom_id res chain seq x y z
N MET A 1 22.68 65.42 -2.72
CA MET A 1 21.41 66.08 -2.55
C MET A 1 20.40 64.96 -2.56
N ALA A 2 20.15 64.45 -1.42
CA ALA A 2 19.07 64.79 -0.47
C ALA A 2 17.77 64.04 -0.96
N ASP A 3 17.01 63.36 -0.25
CA ASP A 3 16.86 63.07 1.18
C ASP A 3 15.95 61.85 1.33
N ASP A 4 16.32 61.05 2.24
CA ASP A 4 15.52 60.28 3.20
C ASP A 4 14.03 60.61 3.28
N ASN A 5 13.21 59.60 3.29
CA ASN A 5 12.21 59.52 4.36
C ASN A 5 11.71 58.08 4.59
N GLU A 6 12.34 57.48 5.56
CA GLU A 6 11.87 56.32 6.33
C GLU A 6 10.65 56.72 7.16
N LEU A 7 9.51 56.15 6.87
CA LEU A 7 8.36 56.21 7.75
C LEU A 7 8.00 54.80 8.22
N THR A 8 8.66 54.41 9.31
CA THR A 8 8.27 53.30 10.15
C THR A 8 6.94 53.60 10.82
N LEU A 9 5.88 53.08 10.33
CA LEU A 9 4.59 53.01 11.03
C LEU A 9 4.57 51.75 11.87
N LYS A 10 4.96 51.91 13.11
CA LYS A 10 4.83 50.95 14.19
C LYS A 10 3.37 50.94 14.64
N ASP A 11 2.62 49.92 14.15
CA ASP A 11 1.24 49.69 14.58
C ASP A 11 1.21 48.98 15.95
N PRO A 12 0.74 49.65 17.03
CA PRO A 12 0.64 49.03 18.36
C PRO A 12 -0.63 48.22 18.59
N ALA A 13 -1.37 47.82 17.51
CA ALA A 13 -2.68 47.16 17.64
C ALA A 13 -2.67 45.66 17.43
N ALA A 14 -1.55 45.05 17.08
CA ALA A 14 -1.48 43.60 16.76
C ALA A 14 -1.62 42.68 17.97
N GLY A 15 -1.33 43.17 19.19
CA GLY A 15 -1.40 42.37 20.41
C GLY A 15 -2.82 42.16 20.96
N LYS A 16 -3.71 43.10 20.74
CA LYS A 16 -5.09 43.05 21.26
C LYS A 16 -6.02 42.21 20.38
N LYS A 17 -5.81 42.22 19.07
CA LYS A 17 -6.60 41.40 18.12
C LYS A 17 -6.33 39.90 18.29
N LYS A 18 -5.09 39.46 18.54
CA LYS A 18 -4.78 38.05 18.79
C LYS A 18 -5.42 37.51 20.08
N LYS A 19 -5.46 38.34 21.16
CA LYS A 19 -6.14 37.98 22.42
C LYS A 19 -7.67 37.92 22.23
N LEU A 20 -8.25 38.82 21.42
CA LEU A 20 -9.67 38.84 21.13
C LEU A 20 -10.09 37.59 20.30
N ILE A 21 -9.31 37.22 19.31
CA ILE A 21 -9.54 36.03 18.50
C ILE A 21 -9.43 34.74 19.33
N MET A 22 -8.47 34.71 20.27
CA MET A 22 -8.29 33.57 21.17
C MET A 22 -9.46 33.43 22.17
N ILE A 23 -10.02 34.53 22.64
CA ILE A 23 -11.18 34.54 23.55
C ILE A 23 -12.45 34.14 22.80
N ILE A 24 -12.62 34.58 21.55
CA ILE A 24 -13.78 34.21 20.71
C ILE A 24 -13.70 32.72 20.34
N ALA A 25 -12.52 32.18 20.01
CA ALA A 25 -12.31 30.78 19.74
C ALA A 25 -12.63 29.89 20.95
N LEU A 26 -12.23 30.33 22.14
CA LEU A 26 -12.51 29.61 23.39
C LEU A 26 -14.02 29.64 23.73
N ALA A 27 -14.71 30.77 23.51
CA ALA A 27 -16.14 30.92 23.71
C ALA A 27 -16.97 30.03 22.74
N VAL A 28 -16.54 29.89 21.48
CA VAL A 28 -17.19 29.00 20.49
C VAL A 28 -17.05 27.55 20.89
N ILE A 29 -15.92 27.13 21.45
CA ILE A 29 -15.70 25.74 21.92
C ILE A 29 -16.59 25.41 23.13
N VAL A 30 -16.77 26.39 24.07
CA VAL A 30 -17.61 26.19 25.26
C VAL A 30 -19.11 26.18 24.90
N LEU A 31 -19.55 27.04 23.96
CA LEU A 31 -20.95 27.09 23.52
C LEU A 31 -21.33 26.00 22.51
N GLY A 32 -20.36 25.53 21.67
CA GLY A 32 -20.60 24.48 20.69
C GLY A 32 -20.48 23.06 21.26
N GLY A 33 -19.64 22.86 22.29
CA GLY A 33 -19.42 21.55 22.90
C GLY A 33 -20.43 21.17 24.02
N GLY A 34 -21.07 22.17 24.63
CA GLY A 34 -22.02 21.92 25.73
C GLY A 34 -23.47 21.60 25.30
N GLY A 35 -23.87 22.00 24.09
CA GLY A 35 -25.24 21.85 23.61
C GLY A 35 -25.60 20.45 23.08
N ALA A 36 -24.66 19.73 22.50
CA ALA A 36 -24.90 18.41 21.94
C ALA A 36 -24.97 17.30 23.00
N GLY A 37 -24.28 17.48 24.13
CA GLY A 37 -24.28 16.50 25.22
C GLY A 37 -25.57 16.55 26.07
N ALA A 38 -26.17 17.73 26.23
CA ALA A 38 -27.38 17.90 27.05
C ALA A 38 -28.65 17.45 26.32
N TRP A 39 -28.70 17.54 24.99
CA TRP A 39 -29.87 17.06 24.24
C TRP A 39 -29.93 15.54 24.15
N PHE A 40 -28.79 14.85 24.13
CA PHE A 40 -28.79 13.38 24.12
C PHE A 40 -29.23 12.76 25.46
N MET A 41 -29.15 13.51 26.55
CA MET A 41 -29.54 13.03 27.89
C MET A 41 -31.03 13.29 28.24
N LEU A 42 -31.72 14.16 27.49
CA LEU A 42 -33.12 14.51 27.72
C LEU A 42 -34.11 13.82 26.78
N SER A 43 -33.63 13.12 25.75
CA SER A 43 -34.47 12.34 24.85
C SER A 43 -34.48 10.87 25.30
N GLY A 44 -35.22 10.59 26.35
CA GLY A 44 -35.40 9.25 26.88
C GLY A 44 -36.30 8.42 25.99
N GLY A 45 -35.96 7.17 25.85
CA GLY A 45 -36.78 6.15 25.16
C GLY A 45 -36.07 4.82 25.05
N ASP A 46 -36.36 3.96 26.04
CA ASP A 46 -36.34 2.48 26.08
C ASP A 46 -35.06 1.68 25.73
N LYS A 47 -34.67 0.98 26.77
CA LYS A 47 -33.70 -0.11 26.90
C LYS A 47 -34.18 -1.41 26.18
N PRO A 48 -33.29 -2.41 25.94
CA PRO A 48 -32.73 -3.18 27.04
C PRO A 48 -31.21 -3.47 27.03
N ALA A 49 -30.79 -3.73 28.24
CA ALA A 49 -29.54 -4.05 28.85
C ALA A 49 -28.65 -5.13 28.21
N ALA A 50 -27.34 -4.93 28.33
CA ALA A 50 -26.40 -5.83 29.00
C ALA A 50 -25.01 -5.19 28.98
N GLU A 51 -24.51 -4.82 30.17
CA GLU A 51 -23.25 -5.18 30.83
C GLU A 51 -22.02 -5.41 29.92
N ALA A 52 -20.86 -4.84 30.13
CA ALA A 52 -20.10 -4.55 31.33
C ALA A 52 -18.88 -3.69 31.00
N ALA A 53 -18.39 -3.00 32.00
CA ALA A 53 -17.18 -2.22 32.08
C ALA A 53 -15.90 -2.99 31.65
N GLY A 54 -14.93 -2.23 31.12
CA GLY A 54 -13.56 -2.71 30.92
C GLY A 54 -12.72 -1.62 30.27
N GLU A 55 -12.09 -0.77 31.08
CA GLU A 55 -10.94 0.02 30.66
C GLU A 55 -9.84 -0.88 30.14
N GLY A 56 -9.28 -0.54 28.99
CA GLY A 56 -8.12 -1.19 28.44
C GLY A 56 -7.66 -0.45 27.20
N LYS A 57 -6.82 0.57 27.40
CA LYS A 57 -5.96 1.12 26.36
C LYS A 57 -5.08 0.01 25.83
N ASP A 58 -5.36 -0.46 24.65
CA ASP A 58 -4.38 -0.98 23.72
C ASP A 58 -5.00 -0.85 22.34
N ALA A 59 -4.59 0.19 21.61
CA ALA A 59 -4.89 0.32 20.20
C ALA A 59 -4.08 -0.74 19.45
N LYS A 60 -4.56 -2.00 19.50
CA LYS A 60 -4.17 -3.03 18.56
C LYS A 60 -4.51 -2.49 17.16
N PRO A 61 -3.59 -2.53 16.20
CA PRO A 61 -3.92 -2.14 14.84
C PRO A 61 -5.17 -2.90 14.42
N LYS A 62 -6.19 -2.18 14.00
CA LYS A 62 -7.45 -2.74 13.49
C LYS A 62 -7.04 -3.67 12.35
N GLU A 63 -7.07 -4.96 12.63
CA GLU A 63 -6.83 -6.01 11.65
C GLU A 63 -7.85 -5.76 10.55
N ALA A 64 -7.36 -5.19 9.44
CA ALA A 64 -8.21 -4.89 8.29
C ALA A 64 -8.89 -6.19 7.88
N ALA A 65 -10.21 -6.16 7.73
CA ALA A 65 -10.98 -7.30 7.28
C ALA A 65 -10.26 -7.97 6.10
N PRO A 66 -10.15 -9.30 6.06
CA PRO A 66 -9.36 -9.99 5.05
C PRO A 66 -9.84 -9.57 3.65
N GLN A 67 -9.00 -8.81 2.96
CA GLN A 67 -9.31 -8.38 1.60
C GLN A 67 -9.29 -9.60 0.67
N PRO A 68 -10.16 -9.67 -0.35
CA PRO A 68 -10.19 -10.79 -1.27
C PRO A 68 -8.88 -10.90 -2.06
N SER A 69 -8.43 -12.13 -2.27
CA SER A 69 -7.32 -12.41 -3.19
C SER A 69 -7.79 -12.26 -4.62
N LEU A 70 -7.07 -11.47 -5.41
CA LEU A 70 -7.33 -11.22 -6.82
C LEU A 70 -6.15 -11.70 -7.65
N TYR A 71 -6.40 -12.02 -8.92
CA TYR A 71 -5.38 -12.57 -9.80
C TYR A 71 -5.17 -11.68 -11.02
N VAL A 72 -3.93 -11.26 -11.23
CA VAL A 72 -3.51 -10.47 -12.38
C VAL A 72 -2.70 -11.36 -13.31
N GLY A 73 -3.24 -11.68 -14.48
CA GLY A 73 -2.53 -12.46 -15.50
C GLY A 73 -1.52 -11.61 -16.27
N MET A 74 -0.37 -12.18 -16.61
CA MET A 74 0.54 -11.53 -17.55
C MET A 74 -0.05 -11.60 -18.96
N PRO A 75 0.06 -10.51 -19.76
CA PRO A 75 -0.58 -10.43 -21.08
C PRO A 75 -0.03 -11.44 -22.09
N ARG A 76 1.18 -11.91 -21.89
CA ARG A 76 1.86 -12.89 -22.75
C ARG A 76 2.66 -13.91 -21.93
N PRO A 77 2.86 -15.13 -22.44
CA PRO A 77 3.76 -16.07 -21.82
C PRO A 77 5.21 -15.60 -21.98
N PHE A 78 6.04 -15.91 -20.98
CA PHE A 78 7.48 -15.69 -21.05
C PHE A 78 8.13 -16.82 -21.86
N VAL A 79 8.88 -16.45 -22.89
CA VAL A 79 9.63 -17.40 -23.73
C VAL A 79 11.09 -17.00 -23.67
N PHE A 80 11.96 -17.91 -23.25
CA PHE A 80 13.38 -17.66 -23.09
C PHE A 80 14.19 -18.94 -23.25
N ASN A 81 15.45 -18.81 -23.62
CA ASN A 81 16.37 -19.93 -23.71
C ASN A 81 17.14 -20.09 -22.39
N VAL A 82 17.30 -21.31 -21.95
CA VAL A 82 18.13 -21.68 -20.81
C VAL A 82 19.26 -22.59 -21.28
N SER A 83 20.46 -22.26 -20.83
CA SER A 83 21.62 -23.10 -21.11
C SER A 83 21.55 -24.37 -20.26
N GLY A 84 21.82 -25.49 -20.88
CA GLY A 84 21.85 -26.80 -20.23
C GLY A 84 22.85 -27.74 -20.87
N GLY A 85 23.75 -28.26 -20.08
CA GLY A 85 24.71 -29.30 -20.34
C GLY A 85 25.18 -29.44 -21.81
N GLN A 86 24.41 -30.09 -22.67
CA GLN A 86 24.74 -30.33 -24.06
C GLN A 86 23.95 -29.51 -25.07
N ARG A 87 22.83 -28.91 -24.69
CA ARG A 87 21.94 -28.16 -25.58
C ARG A 87 21.19 -27.08 -24.84
N ASP A 88 21.00 -25.95 -25.50
CA ASP A 88 20.07 -24.91 -25.02
C ASP A 88 18.62 -25.41 -25.16
N ARG A 89 17.80 -25.06 -24.20
CA ARG A 89 16.38 -25.44 -24.19
C ARG A 89 15.50 -24.20 -24.22
N LEU A 90 14.43 -24.28 -24.97
CA LEU A 90 13.40 -23.26 -25.00
C LEU A 90 12.41 -23.52 -23.87
N VAL A 91 12.22 -22.50 -23.02
CA VAL A 91 11.27 -22.55 -21.91
C VAL A 91 10.17 -21.55 -22.14
N GLN A 92 8.94 -21.98 -21.92
CA GLN A 92 7.75 -21.12 -21.93
C GLN A 92 7.04 -21.21 -20.59
N ILE A 93 6.83 -20.06 -19.94
CA ILE A 93 6.13 -19.97 -18.66
C ILE A 93 4.95 -19.01 -18.78
N LYS A 94 3.76 -19.44 -18.33
CA LYS A 94 2.60 -18.58 -18.11
C LYS A 94 2.51 -18.23 -16.65
N ILE A 95 2.29 -16.95 -16.34
CA ILE A 95 2.31 -16.42 -14.98
C ILE A 95 1.02 -15.70 -14.66
N GLN A 96 0.57 -15.89 -13.42
CA GLN A 96 -0.40 -15.04 -12.75
C GLN A 96 0.17 -14.55 -11.43
N LEU A 97 -0.16 -13.33 -11.07
CA LEU A 97 0.21 -12.71 -9.79
C LEU A 97 -1.00 -12.72 -8.90
N MET A 98 -0.85 -13.20 -7.68
CA MET A 98 -1.86 -13.05 -6.64
C MET A 98 -1.59 -11.78 -5.86
N VAL A 99 -2.59 -10.94 -5.74
CA VAL A 99 -2.58 -9.66 -5.04
C VAL A 99 -3.75 -9.57 -4.08
N ARG A 100 -3.72 -8.65 -3.13
CA ARG A 100 -4.78 -8.53 -2.14
C ARG A 100 -5.52 -7.20 -2.27
N GLY A 101 -6.82 -7.32 -2.60
CA GLY A 101 -7.69 -6.16 -2.79
C GLY A 101 -7.51 -5.44 -4.12
N THR A 102 -8.45 -4.55 -4.43
CA THR A 102 -8.52 -3.83 -5.71
C THR A 102 -7.45 -2.77 -5.89
N ALA A 103 -6.93 -2.23 -4.79
CA ALA A 103 -5.84 -1.26 -4.85
C ALA A 103 -4.56 -1.90 -5.37
N ASP A 104 -4.15 -3.05 -4.81
CA ASP A 104 -2.97 -3.79 -5.25
C ASP A 104 -3.15 -4.38 -6.65
N GLU A 105 -4.37 -4.79 -7.02
CA GLU A 105 -4.69 -5.20 -8.39
C GLU A 105 -4.43 -4.07 -9.39
N THR A 106 -4.88 -2.88 -9.07
CA THR A 106 -4.68 -1.70 -9.92
C THR A 106 -3.19 -1.35 -10.03
N LEU A 107 -2.46 -1.34 -8.92
CA LEU A 107 -1.02 -1.09 -8.90
C LEU A 107 -0.25 -2.14 -9.71
N ALA A 108 -0.59 -3.41 -9.56
CA ALA A 108 0.04 -4.47 -10.34
C ALA A 108 -0.22 -4.30 -11.84
N LYS A 109 -1.45 -4.00 -12.25
CA LYS A 109 -1.82 -3.76 -13.66
C LYS A 109 -1.10 -2.55 -14.26
N GLN A 110 -0.95 -1.47 -13.51
CA GLN A 110 -0.23 -0.26 -13.97
C GLN A 110 1.28 -0.52 -14.15
N ASN A 111 1.83 -1.45 -13.40
CA ASN A 111 3.26 -1.75 -13.40
C ASN A 111 3.61 -3.06 -14.13
N ILE A 112 2.72 -3.59 -14.98
CA ILE A 112 2.97 -4.80 -15.78
C ILE A 112 4.31 -4.77 -16.52
N PRO A 113 4.71 -3.69 -17.24
CA PRO A 113 5.97 -3.68 -17.95
C PRO A 113 7.21 -3.83 -17.04
N LEU A 114 7.16 -3.23 -15.85
CA LEU A 114 8.22 -3.34 -14.86
C LEU A 114 8.32 -4.76 -14.30
N ILE A 115 7.16 -5.37 -14.00
CA ILE A 115 7.06 -6.74 -13.52
C ILE A 115 7.55 -7.71 -14.59
N GLU A 116 7.14 -7.55 -15.86
CA GLU A 116 7.62 -8.37 -16.97
C GLU A 116 9.14 -8.32 -17.11
N GLY A 117 9.73 -7.14 -17.11
CA GLY A 117 11.18 -6.97 -17.21
C GLY A 117 11.92 -7.61 -16.04
N THR A 118 11.37 -7.49 -14.82
CA THR A 118 11.95 -8.12 -13.62
C THR A 118 11.88 -9.64 -13.70
N LEU A 119 10.73 -10.19 -14.05
CA LEU A 119 10.53 -11.63 -14.21
C LEU A 119 11.45 -12.21 -15.30
N LEU A 120 11.54 -11.54 -16.45
CA LEU A 120 12.41 -11.97 -17.54
C LEU A 120 13.88 -12.03 -17.11
N ARG A 121 14.34 -11.05 -16.34
CA ARG A 121 15.69 -11.03 -15.77
C ARG A 121 15.94 -12.22 -14.84
N VAL A 122 14.99 -12.53 -13.95
CA VAL A 122 15.10 -13.67 -13.03
C VAL A 122 15.11 -15.00 -13.81
N PHE A 123 14.25 -15.15 -14.81
CA PHE A 123 14.16 -16.37 -15.61
C PHE A 123 15.41 -16.60 -16.48
N SER A 124 15.99 -15.53 -17.01
CA SER A 124 17.21 -15.64 -17.82
C SER A 124 18.44 -16.05 -17.01
N ALA A 125 18.39 -15.94 -15.68
CA ALA A 125 19.45 -16.41 -14.79
C ALA A 125 19.32 -17.89 -14.40
N ALA A 126 18.21 -18.56 -14.75
CA ALA A 126 17.97 -19.97 -14.44
C ALA A 126 18.68 -20.90 -15.41
N THR A 127 19.08 -22.09 -14.92
CA THR A 127 19.66 -23.15 -15.75
C THR A 127 18.63 -24.24 -16.05
N SER A 128 18.83 -24.99 -17.13
CA SER A 128 17.93 -26.09 -17.50
C SER A 128 17.85 -27.16 -16.42
N GLU A 129 18.96 -27.47 -15.75
CA GLU A 129 19.04 -28.46 -14.69
C GLU A 129 18.16 -28.06 -13.49
N GLN A 130 18.19 -26.79 -13.10
CA GLN A 130 17.30 -26.26 -12.05
C GLN A 130 15.83 -26.39 -12.43
N LEU A 131 15.48 -26.07 -13.68
CA LEU A 131 14.10 -26.09 -14.16
C LEU A 131 13.54 -27.51 -14.38
N MET A 132 14.38 -28.53 -14.42
CA MET A 132 13.96 -29.95 -14.48
C MET A 132 13.45 -30.44 -13.13
N THR A 133 13.92 -29.87 -12.02
CA THR A 133 13.55 -30.31 -10.68
C THR A 133 12.36 -29.52 -10.12
N PHE A 134 11.63 -30.11 -9.20
CA PHE A 134 10.54 -29.43 -8.49
C PHE A 134 11.08 -28.30 -7.63
N GLU A 135 12.16 -28.58 -6.87
CA GLU A 135 12.80 -27.60 -5.99
C GLU A 135 13.31 -26.40 -6.76
N GLY A 136 13.89 -26.62 -7.95
CA GLY A 136 14.38 -25.52 -8.78
C GLY A 136 13.26 -24.62 -9.31
N LYS A 137 12.12 -25.20 -9.69
CA LYS A 137 10.93 -24.41 -10.07
C LYS A 137 10.37 -23.62 -8.89
N GLU A 138 10.30 -24.23 -7.70
CA GLU A 138 9.87 -23.55 -6.49
C GLU A 138 10.83 -22.43 -6.08
N LYS A 139 12.14 -22.66 -6.22
CA LYS A 139 13.14 -21.62 -6.01
C LYS A 139 12.95 -20.47 -6.99
N LEU A 140 12.81 -20.76 -8.28
CA LEU A 140 12.58 -19.75 -9.30
C LEU A 140 11.32 -18.93 -9.01
N ARG A 141 10.25 -19.56 -8.54
CA ARG A 141 9.01 -18.89 -8.14
C ARG A 141 9.22 -17.95 -6.96
N LYS A 142 9.98 -18.36 -5.94
CA LYS A 142 10.31 -17.55 -4.78
C LYS A 142 11.22 -16.36 -5.15
N ASP A 143 12.27 -16.62 -5.90
CA ASP A 143 13.20 -15.59 -6.39
C ASP A 143 12.45 -14.53 -7.22
N SER A 144 11.50 -14.98 -8.06
CA SER A 144 10.63 -14.10 -8.84
C SER A 144 9.76 -13.21 -7.96
N LEU A 145 9.18 -13.77 -6.90
CA LEU A 145 8.35 -13.02 -5.96
C LEU A 145 9.18 -11.98 -5.21
N GLU A 146 10.35 -12.36 -4.71
CA GLU A 146 11.23 -11.47 -3.95
C GLU A 146 11.70 -10.29 -4.80
N GLU A 147 12.15 -10.55 -6.03
CA GLU A 147 12.60 -9.50 -6.94
C GLU A 147 11.46 -8.56 -7.37
N CYS A 148 10.28 -9.09 -7.67
CA CYS A 148 9.12 -8.27 -7.98
C CYS A 148 8.70 -7.41 -6.78
N ARG A 149 8.68 -7.97 -5.58
CA ARG A 149 8.39 -7.22 -4.36
C ARG A 149 9.41 -6.12 -4.11
N ARG A 150 10.70 -6.40 -4.31
CA ARG A 150 11.77 -5.44 -4.12
C ARG A 150 11.59 -4.23 -5.04
N VAL A 151 11.42 -4.49 -6.34
CA VAL A 151 11.28 -3.42 -7.34
C VAL A 151 9.98 -2.61 -7.15
N LEU A 152 8.88 -3.26 -6.81
CA LEU A 152 7.61 -2.56 -6.53
C LEU A 152 7.68 -1.77 -5.24
N LYS A 153 8.35 -2.28 -4.20
CA LYS A 153 8.53 -1.55 -2.94
C LYS A 153 9.32 -0.25 -3.13
N ASP A 154 10.33 -0.27 -3.99
CA ASP A 154 11.13 0.93 -4.31
C ASP A 154 10.27 1.99 -5.05
N LEU A 155 9.24 1.57 -5.78
CA LEU A 155 8.39 2.46 -6.57
C LEU A 155 7.14 2.93 -5.81
N VAL A 156 6.42 2.00 -5.14
CA VAL A 156 5.12 2.28 -4.51
C VAL A 156 5.12 2.12 -2.99
N SER A 157 6.27 1.83 -2.40
CA SER A 157 6.49 1.66 -0.94
C SER A 157 5.63 0.54 -0.30
N SER A 158 5.06 -0.38 -1.11
CA SER A 158 4.18 -1.45 -0.66
C SER A 158 4.52 -2.78 -1.35
N PRO A 159 4.43 -3.92 -0.65
CA PRO A 159 4.56 -5.24 -1.23
C PRO A 159 3.25 -5.66 -1.92
N VAL A 160 3.02 -5.15 -3.14
CA VAL A 160 1.78 -5.33 -3.92
C VAL A 160 1.48 -6.80 -4.24
N ILE A 161 2.51 -7.63 -4.45
CA ILE A 161 2.37 -9.02 -4.88
C ILE A 161 2.49 -9.97 -3.69
N GLU A 162 1.47 -10.82 -3.47
CA GLU A 162 1.53 -11.86 -2.44
C GLU A 162 2.20 -13.14 -2.94
N GLN A 163 1.85 -13.58 -4.15
CA GLN A 163 2.41 -14.79 -4.74
C GLN A 163 2.58 -14.65 -6.26
N VAL A 164 3.58 -15.33 -6.77
CA VAL A 164 3.77 -15.59 -8.21
C VAL A 164 3.35 -17.02 -8.49
N LEU A 165 2.44 -17.20 -9.43
CA LEU A 165 1.87 -18.50 -9.80
C LEU A 165 2.28 -18.86 -11.21
N PHE A 166 2.88 -20.03 -11.39
CA PHE A 166 3.16 -20.60 -12.71
C PHE A 166 1.94 -21.41 -13.15
N THR A 167 1.15 -20.85 -14.04
CA THR A 167 -0.09 -21.48 -14.56
C THR A 167 0.14 -22.35 -15.78
N GLY A 168 1.30 -22.25 -16.40
CA GLY A 168 1.75 -23.10 -17.48
C GLY A 168 3.27 -23.13 -17.55
N PHE A 169 3.85 -24.30 -17.72
CA PHE A 169 5.29 -24.49 -17.85
C PHE A 169 5.57 -25.54 -18.92
N VAL A 170 6.29 -25.16 -19.96
CA VAL A 170 6.74 -26.03 -21.04
C VAL A 170 8.22 -25.83 -21.27
N MET A 171 8.98 -26.90 -21.41
CA MET A 171 10.40 -26.90 -21.75
C MET A 171 10.66 -27.91 -22.88
N GLN A 172 11.30 -27.44 -23.94
CA GLN A 172 11.61 -28.21 -25.16
C GLN A 172 13.09 -28.22 -25.47
#